data_ebd1301e31069067c7cc00b97c5725cc
#
_entry.id   ebd1301e31069067c7cc00b97c5725cc
#
_cell.length_a   1.000
_cell.length_b   1.000
_cell.length_c   1.000
_cell.angle_alpha   90.00
_cell.angle_beta   90.00
_cell.angle_gamma   90.00
#
_symmetry.space_group_name_H-M   'P 1'
#
loop_
_entity.id
_entity.type
_entity.pdbx_description
1 polymer ?
#
loop_
_entity_poly.entity_id
_entity_poly.type
_entity_poly.pdbx_seq_one_letter_code
_entity_poly.pdbx_strand_id
1 'polypeptide(L)'
;MRKTKYTVKYTTAFKKDYKRAIKRGLKIELLEQIVAVLSMGEPLPDKNRDHDLSGDWAGHRECHRQPDWRLIYRIEDDVLGLTLARTGTHS
;
A
#
# COMPACT_ATOMS: atom_id res chain seq x y z
N MET A 1 23.95 0.29 -0.27
CA MET A 1 22.60 0.81 -0.46
C MET A 1 21.71 -0.23 -1.14
N ARG A 2 20.60 -0.57 -0.55
CA ARG A 2 19.68 -1.56 -1.15
C ARG A 2 18.87 -0.91 -2.25
N LYS A 3 18.85 -1.56 -3.42
CA LYS A 3 18.01 -1.10 -4.51
C LYS A 3 16.61 -1.70 -4.34
N THR A 4 15.58 -0.88 -4.56
CA THR A 4 14.21 -1.39 -4.56
C THR A 4 13.98 -2.20 -5.84
N LYS A 5 13.14 -3.24 -5.74
CA LYS A 5 12.75 -4.04 -6.89
C LYS A 5 11.73 -3.31 -7.75
N TYR A 6 10.82 -2.57 -7.12
CA TYR A 6 9.71 -1.89 -7.80
C TYR A 6 9.84 -0.38 -7.67
N THR A 7 9.48 0.33 -8.74
CA THR A 7 9.32 1.78 -8.72
C THR A 7 7.92 2.08 -8.17
N VAL A 8 7.87 2.93 -7.14
CA VAL A 8 6.61 3.27 -6.48
C VAL A 8 5.90 4.38 -7.24
N LYS A 9 4.62 4.16 -7.55
CA LYS A 9 3.74 5.13 -8.19
C LYS A 9 2.53 5.38 -7.31
N TYR A 10 1.95 6.56 -7.43
CA TYR A 10 0.81 6.98 -6.61
C TYR A 10 -0.34 7.42 -7.49
N THR A 11 -1.55 6.93 -7.21
CA THR A 11 -2.75 7.44 -7.85
C THR A 11 -3.14 8.78 -7.22
N THR A 12 -3.94 9.57 -7.94
CA THR A 12 -4.49 10.81 -7.39
C THR A 12 -5.32 10.53 -6.13
N ALA A 13 -6.10 9.45 -6.16
CA ALA A 13 -6.91 9.05 -5.00
C ALA A 13 -6.03 8.73 -3.79
N PHE A 14 -4.92 8.01 -4.00
CA PHE A 14 -3.99 7.72 -2.91
C PHE A 14 -3.38 8.99 -2.32
N LYS A 15 -2.99 9.94 -3.17
CA LYS A 15 -2.41 11.20 -2.70
C LYS A 15 -3.38 11.97 -1.80
N LYS A 16 -4.66 11.98 -2.14
CA LYS A 16 -5.69 12.61 -1.32
C LYS A 16 -5.87 11.87 0.00
N ASP A 17 -5.91 10.55 -0.06
CA ASP A 17 -6.02 9.72 1.14
C ASP A 17 -4.83 9.92 2.08
N TYR A 18 -3.63 10.02 1.51
CA TYR A 18 -2.40 10.23 2.26
C TYR A 18 -2.43 11.57 3.02
N LYS A 19 -2.84 12.65 2.35
CA LYS A 19 -2.98 13.95 2.99
C LYS A 19 -4.01 13.92 4.12
N ARG A 20 -5.11 13.22 3.90
CA ARG A 20 -6.16 13.07 4.92
C ARG A 20 -5.63 12.29 6.12
N ALA A 21 -4.84 11.25 5.91
CA ALA A 21 -4.23 10.49 6.99
C ALA A 21 -3.32 11.36 7.84
N ILE A 22 -2.51 12.21 7.21
CA ILE A 22 -1.64 13.14 7.93
C ILE A 22 -2.47 14.10 8.78
N LYS A 23 -3.54 14.67 8.21
CA LYS A 23 -4.41 15.60 8.92
C LYS A 23 -5.08 14.95 10.14
N ARG A 24 -5.39 13.66 10.04
CA ARG A 24 -6.01 12.91 11.13
C ARG A 24 -5.02 12.46 12.20
N GLY A 25 -3.74 12.78 12.02
CA GLY A 25 -2.70 12.43 13.00
C GLY A 25 -2.28 10.97 12.96
N LEU A 26 -2.56 10.24 11.86
CA LEU A 26 -2.10 8.87 11.72
C LEU A 26 -0.58 8.85 11.57
N LYS A 27 0.05 7.82 12.13
CA LYS A 27 1.52 7.68 12.05
C LYS A 27 1.91 7.20 10.66
N ILE A 28 2.17 8.14 9.77
CA ILE A 28 2.44 7.86 8.36
C ILE A 28 3.69 7.00 8.16
N GLU A 29 4.64 7.06 9.11
CA GLU A 29 5.85 6.25 9.07
C GLU A 29 5.53 4.76 9.04
N LEU A 30 4.43 4.35 9.68
CA LEU A 30 4.01 2.95 9.70
C LEU A 30 3.55 2.51 8.31
N LEU A 31 2.86 3.38 7.58
CA LEU A 31 2.48 3.11 6.20
C LEU A 31 3.72 3.04 5.31
N GLU A 32 4.66 3.97 5.50
CA GLU A 32 5.90 4.01 4.73
C GLU A 32 6.74 2.74 4.92
N GLN A 33 6.73 2.15 6.12
CA GLN A 33 7.42 0.89 6.38
C GLN A 33 6.84 -0.25 5.54
N ILE A 34 5.50 -0.32 5.43
CA ILE A 34 4.85 -1.32 4.59
C ILE A 34 5.22 -1.11 3.13
N VAL A 35 5.16 0.13 2.66
CA VAL A 35 5.51 0.47 1.28
C VAL A 35 6.97 0.09 0.98
N ALA A 36 7.87 0.32 1.93
CA ALA A 36 9.28 -0.05 1.77
C ALA A 36 9.44 -1.56 1.56
N VAL A 37 8.77 -2.38 2.38
CA VAL A 37 8.82 -3.84 2.26
C VAL A 37 8.29 -4.27 0.89
N LEU A 38 7.14 -3.73 0.47
CA LEU A 38 6.53 -4.05 -0.81
C LEU A 38 7.43 -3.64 -1.97
N SER A 39 8.06 -2.46 -1.89
CA SER A 39 8.94 -1.97 -2.96
C SER A 39 10.20 -2.83 -3.13
N MET A 40 10.61 -3.51 -2.08
CA MET A 40 11.73 -4.45 -2.13
C MET A 40 11.34 -5.81 -2.71
N GLY A 41 10.05 -6.03 -2.95
CA GLY A 41 9.55 -7.32 -3.43
C GLY A 41 9.49 -8.39 -2.35
N GLU A 42 9.51 -8.00 -1.09
CA GLU A 42 9.49 -8.91 0.04
C GLU A 42 8.04 -9.13 0.52
N PRO A 43 7.73 -10.33 1.05
CA PRO A 43 6.40 -10.59 1.60
C PRO A 43 6.18 -9.82 2.90
N LEU A 44 4.93 -9.45 3.15
CA LEU A 44 4.55 -8.82 4.41
C LEU A 44 4.34 -9.89 5.49
N PRO A 45 4.57 -9.54 6.78
CA PRO A 45 4.20 -10.43 7.88
C PRO A 45 2.70 -10.77 7.86
N ASP A 46 2.33 -11.93 8.38
CA ASP A 46 0.93 -12.39 8.42
C ASP A 46 -0.01 -11.41 9.13
N LYS A 47 0.50 -10.68 10.11
CA LYS A 47 -0.28 -9.67 10.84
C LYS A 47 -0.84 -8.57 9.94
N ASN A 48 -0.24 -8.36 8.78
CA ASN A 48 -0.70 -7.34 7.82
C ASN A 48 -1.82 -7.84 6.91
N ARG A 49 -2.18 -9.12 6.97
CA ARG A 49 -3.30 -9.74 6.24
C ARG A 49 -3.33 -9.38 4.76
N ASP A 50 -2.19 -9.46 4.11
CA ASP A 50 -2.06 -9.19 2.68
C ASP A 50 -2.83 -10.23 1.88
N HIS A 51 -3.75 -9.78 1.01
CA HIS A 51 -4.59 -10.70 0.23
C HIS A 51 -5.05 -10.04 -1.08
N ASP A 52 -5.41 -10.89 -2.05
CA ASP A 52 -5.94 -10.44 -3.34
C ASP A 52 -7.36 -9.91 -3.18
N LEU A 53 -7.66 -8.89 -3.96
CA LEU A 53 -9.02 -8.36 -4.08
C LEU A 53 -9.69 -8.88 -5.34
N SER A 54 -11.02 -8.81 -5.37
CA SER A 54 -11.83 -9.24 -6.51
C SER A 54 -12.80 -8.12 -6.90
N GLY A 55 -13.64 -8.38 -7.92
CA GLY A 55 -14.62 -7.41 -8.39
C GLY A 55 -13.95 -6.21 -9.03
N ASP A 56 -14.37 -5.01 -8.68
CA ASP A 56 -13.85 -3.76 -9.23
C ASP A 56 -12.36 -3.55 -8.92
N TRP A 57 -11.84 -4.22 -7.91
CA TRP A 57 -10.44 -4.15 -7.52
C TRP A 57 -9.62 -5.35 -7.95
N ALA A 58 -10.12 -6.14 -8.92
CA ALA A 58 -9.38 -7.29 -9.44
C ALA A 58 -7.99 -6.85 -9.92
N GLY A 59 -6.97 -7.67 -9.61
CA GLY A 59 -5.59 -7.35 -9.92
C GLY A 59 -4.89 -6.50 -8.87
N HIS A 60 -5.63 -6.05 -7.85
CA HIS A 60 -5.08 -5.33 -6.72
C HIS A 60 -5.01 -6.22 -5.49
N ARG A 61 -4.21 -5.81 -4.52
CA ARG A 61 -4.09 -6.48 -3.22
C ARG A 61 -4.39 -5.48 -2.12
N GLU A 62 -4.84 -5.99 -0.99
CA GLU A 62 -5.08 -5.18 0.20
C GLU A 62 -4.26 -5.72 1.36
N CYS A 63 -3.65 -4.82 2.12
CA CYS A 63 -3.00 -5.17 3.37
C CYS A 63 -3.39 -4.17 4.45
N HIS A 64 -3.14 -4.55 5.71
CA HIS A 64 -3.54 -3.74 6.86
C HIS A 64 -2.34 -3.40 7.72
N ARG A 65 -2.23 -2.15 8.15
CA ARG A 65 -1.24 -1.75 9.17
C ARG A 65 -1.81 -1.96 10.56
N GLN A 66 -3.07 -1.56 10.72
CA GLN A 66 -3.90 -1.80 11.91
C GLN A 66 -5.22 -2.38 11.41
N PRO A 67 -6.03 -3.00 12.27
CA PRO A 67 -7.27 -3.63 11.81
C PRO A 67 -8.17 -2.70 10.99
N ASP A 68 -8.14 -1.39 11.27
CA ASP A 68 -8.98 -0.41 10.60
C ASP A 68 -8.23 0.45 9.56
N TRP A 69 -6.91 0.28 9.41
CA TRP A 69 -6.13 1.06 8.44
C TRP A 69 -5.57 0.16 7.36
N ARG A 70 -6.04 0.35 6.12
CA ARG A 70 -5.71 -0.49 4.97
C ARG A 70 -4.95 0.27 3.90
N LEU A 71 -4.23 -0.50 3.08
CA LEU A 71 -3.58 -0.04 1.87
C LEU A 71 -4.00 -0.95 0.73
N ILE A 72 -4.50 -0.36 -0.37
CA ILE A 72 -4.78 -1.09 -1.61
C ILE A 72 -3.69 -0.74 -2.59
N TYR A 73 -3.07 -1.76 -3.18
CA TYR A 73 -1.93 -1.58 -4.08
C TYR A 73 -1.97 -2.61 -5.20
N ARG A 74 -1.18 -2.35 -6.23
CA ARG A 74 -1.04 -3.27 -7.36
C ARG A 74 0.43 -3.41 -7.71
N ILE A 75 0.87 -4.65 -7.95
CA ILE A 75 2.22 -4.95 -8.44
C ILE A 75 2.13 -5.32 -9.90
N GLU A 76 2.92 -4.64 -10.73
CA GLU A 76 3.02 -4.89 -12.15
C GLU A 76 4.43 -5.37 -12.45
N ASP A 77 4.63 -6.70 -12.46
CA ASP A 77 5.96 -7.30 -12.61
C ASP A 77 6.59 -7.02 -13.97
N ASP A 78 5.79 -6.87 -15.01
CA ASP A 78 6.29 -6.62 -16.37
C ASP A 78 7.01 -5.28 -16.50
N VAL A 79 6.62 -4.28 -15.72
CA VAL A 79 7.25 -2.95 -15.71
C VAL A 79 7.92 -2.63 -14.39
N LEU A 80 8.02 -3.62 -13.49
CA LEU A 80 8.60 -3.48 -12.15
C LEU A 80 8.01 -2.28 -11.40
N GLY A 81 6.67 -2.18 -11.43
CA GLY A 81 5.94 -1.09 -10.81
C GLY A 81 5.14 -1.53 -9.59
N LEU A 82 5.11 -0.68 -8.58
CA LEU A 82 4.22 -0.80 -7.42
C LEU A 82 3.34 0.44 -7.39
N THR A 83 2.05 0.26 -7.67
CA THR A 83 1.10 1.36 -7.67
C THR A 83 0.31 1.36 -6.36
N LEU A 84 0.38 2.45 -5.61
CA LEU A 84 -0.41 2.65 -4.40
C LEU A 84 -1.74 3.28 -4.83
N ALA A 85 -2.82 2.53 -4.71
CA ALA A 85 -4.12 2.91 -5.25
C ALA A 85 -4.99 3.68 -4.27
N ARG A 86 -5.10 3.18 -3.04
CA ARG A 86 -5.89 3.82 -1.97
C ARG A 86 -5.31 3.47 -0.61
N THR A 87 -5.51 4.35 0.35
CA THR A 87 -5.29 4.03 1.76
C THR A 87 -6.35 4.73 2.59
N GLY A 88 -6.67 4.18 3.76
CA GLY A 88 -7.66 4.81 4.62
C GLY A 88 -8.09 3.90 5.75
N THR A 89 -8.85 4.49 6.65
CA THR A 89 -9.45 3.75 7.76
C THR A 89 -10.86 3.31 7.38
N HIS A 90 -11.27 2.17 7.91
CA HIS A 90 -12.68 1.77 7.87
C HIS A 90 -13.40 2.59 8.94
N SER A 91 -14.27 3.42 8.52
CA SER A 91 -15.10 4.18 9.45
C SER A 91 -16.41 3.46 9.69
#